data_fe8e83abdeaf13e517ca3e5a2d831dc3
#
_entry.id   fe8e83abdeaf13e517ca3e5a2d831dc3
#
_cell.length_a   1.000
_cell.length_b   1.000
_cell.length_c   1.000
_cell.angle_alpha   90.00
_cell.angle_beta   90.00
_cell.angle_gamma   90.00
#
_symmetry.space_group_name_H-M   'P 1'
#
loop_
_entity.id
_entity.type
_entity.pdbx_description
1 polymer ?
#
loop_
_entity_poly.entity_id
_entity_poly.type
_entity_poly.pdbx_seq_one_letter_code
_entity_poly.pdbx_strand_id
1 'polypeptide(L)'
;MKKETKKKIVSGFNQILIFLGIFIAITWWQQKDMLPTSSSLRAPNFSLVDMTDNVVHFNPSEQTQKTLVYFFAPWCSVCHISIDNIESIKQSSDGKINFYAVALDWKSKQEVETFLAEHDLTMPILLGTNETLNDFKIGGFPSYYVIDSNGILQSKDMGYTTEIGMRVRLGLVEL
;
A
#
# COMPACT_ATOMS: atom_id res chain seq x y z
N MET A 1 31.65 -2.87 39.16
CA MET A 1 30.30 -2.49 38.69
C MET A 1 30.27 -1.81 37.31
N LYS A 2 31.10 -0.83 36.96
CA LYS A 2 31.06 -0.11 35.66
C LYS A 2 31.35 -0.97 34.38
N LYS A 3 32.13 -2.04 34.47
CA LYS A 3 32.51 -2.88 33.30
C LYS A 3 31.38 -3.81 32.84
N GLU A 4 30.60 -4.39 33.76
CA GLU A 4 29.48 -5.26 33.41
C GLU A 4 28.31 -4.51 32.79
N THR A 5 28.04 -3.30 33.28
CA THR A 5 26.97 -2.45 32.71
C THR A 5 27.29 -2.05 31.27
N LYS A 6 28.54 -1.69 30.94
CA LYS A 6 28.95 -1.40 29.55
C LYS A 6 28.84 -2.64 28.66
N LYS A 7 29.16 -3.83 29.12
CA LYS A 7 29.07 -5.07 28.34
C LYS A 7 27.61 -5.43 28.03
N LYS A 8 26.68 -5.21 28.97
CA LYS A 8 25.23 -5.40 28.75
C LYS A 8 24.65 -4.39 27.78
N ILE A 9 25.05 -3.12 27.83
CA ILE A 9 24.61 -2.06 26.91
C ILE A 9 25.09 -2.34 25.48
N VAL A 10 26.36 -2.71 25.31
CA VAL A 10 26.94 -3.07 24.00
C VAL A 10 26.24 -4.31 23.40
N SER A 11 25.96 -5.32 24.26
CA SER A 11 25.22 -6.51 23.83
C SER A 11 23.79 -6.17 23.39
N GLY A 12 23.08 -5.31 24.13
CA GLY A 12 21.75 -4.86 23.76
C GLY A 12 21.73 -4.06 22.45
N PHE A 13 22.71 -3.18 22.27
CA PHE A 13 22.84 -2.40 21.04
C PHE A 13 23.12 -3.30 19.82
N ASN A 14 24.00 -4.29 19.95
CA ASN A 14 24.25 -5.25 18.88
C ASN A 14 23.01 -6.08 18.54
N GLN A 15 22.22 -6.48 19.53
CA GLN A 15 20.95 -7.18 19.27
C GLN A 15 19.98 -6.32 18.46
N ILE A 16 19.81 -5.04 18.81
CA ILE A 16 18.96 -4.11 18.07
C ILE A 16 19.42 -3.96 16.62
N LEU A 17 20.72 -3.85 16.38
CA LEU A 17 21.28 -3.76 15.03
C LEU A 17 21.03 -5.04 14.21
N ILE A 18 21.13 -6.22 14.84
CA ILE A 18 20.83 -7.49 14.17
C ILE A 18 19.35 -7.56 13.80
N PHE A 19 18.45 -7.24 14.73
CA PHE A 19 17.00 -7.22 14.43
C PHE A 19 16.66 -6.22 13.33
N LEU A 20 17.24 -5.02 13.36
CA LEU A 20 17.06 -4.02 12.32
C LEU A 20 17.57 -4.53 10.95
N GLY A 21 18.74 -5.17 10.93
CA GLY A 21 19.29 -5.77 9.71
C GLY A 21 18.38 -6.88 9.13
N ILE A 22 17.88 -7.76 9.99
CA ILE A 22 16.94 -8.82 9.59
C ILE A 22 15.65 -8.20 9.07
N PHE A 23 15.10 -7.20 9.76
CA PHE A 23 13.88 -6.50 9.33
C PHE A 23 14.05 -5.86 7.96
N ILE A 24 15.15 -5.13 7.72
CA ILE A 24 15.46 -4.53 6.42
C ILE A 24 15.60 -5.61 5.34
N ALA A 25 16.28 -6.72 5.63
CA ALA A 25 16.46 -7.81 4.67
C ALA A 25 15.12 -8.47 4.29
N ILE A 26 14.23 -8.70 5.27
CA ILE A 26 12.90 -9.25 5.03
C ILE A 26 12.07 -8.27 4.18
N THR A 27 12.05 -6.99 4.53
CA THR A 27 11.31 -5.97 3.79
C THR A 27 11.80 -5.86 2.34
N TRP A 28 13.11 -5.84 2.15
CA TRP A 28 13.71 -5.83 0.81
C TRP A 28 13.34 -7.07 0.00
N TRP A 29 13.38 -8.25 0.64
CA TRP A 29 12.99 -9.51 0.01
C TRP A 29 11.53 -9.53 -0.43
N GLN A 30 10.63 -9.04 0.40
CA GLN A 30 9.19 -8.96 0.07
C GLN A 30 8.90 -8.02 -1.10
N GLN A 31 9.64 -6.91 -1.20
CA GLN A 31 9.40 -5.88 -2.21
C GLN A 31 10.22 -6.05 -3.50
N LYS A 32 11.14 -7.03 -3.56
CA LYS A 32 12.07 -7.17 -4.69
C LYS A 32 11.37 -7.42 -6.03
N ASP A 33 10.24 -8.13 -6.01
CA ASP A 33 9.49 -8.50 -7.20
C ASP A 33 8.41 -7.48 -7.58
N MET A 34 8.13 -6.50 -6.72
CA MET A 34 7.23 -5.38 -7.01
C MET A 34 7.84 -4.45 -8.07
N LEU A 35 6.99 -3.68 -8.76
CA LEU A 35 7.46 -2.66 -9.70
C LEU A 35 8.50 -1.74 -9.06
N PRO A 36 9.61 -1.43 -9.74
CA PRO A 36 10.61 -0.53 -9.21
C PRO A 36 10.07 0.91 -9.10
N THR A 37 10.39 1.57 -8.00
CA THR A 37 10.12 3.00 -7.83
C THR A 37 11.32 3.77 -8.35
N SER A 38 11.24 4.24 -9.57
CA SER A 38 12.29 5.04 -10.22
C SER A 38 11.66 6.26 -10.86
N SER A 39 12.42 7.33 -10.95
CA SER A 39 11.96 8.62 -11.52
C SER A 39 11.48 8.56 -12.99
N SER A 40 11.54 7.40 -13.62
CA SER A 40 11.18 7.22 -15.02
C SER A 40 10.09 6.18 -15.28
N LEU A 41 9.72 5.36 -14.28
CA LEU A 41 8.73 4.32 -14.49
C LEU A 41 7.32 4.85 -14.19
N ARG A 42 6.49 4.92 -15.23
CA ARG A 42 5.06 5.19 -15.09
C ARG A 42 4.33 3.99 -14.49
N ALA A 43 3.33 4.29 -13.70
CA ALA A 43 2.39 3.28 -13.25
C ALA A 43 1.65 2.66 -14.44
N PRO A 44 1.26 1.38 -14.38
CA PRO A 44 0.33 0.79 -15.33
C PRO A 44 -1.01 1.53 -15.32
N ASN A 45 -1.65 1.63 -16.49
CA ASN A 45 -3.05 2.04 -16.59
C ASN A 45 -3.96 0.87 -16.26
N PHE A 46 -5.19 1.16 -15.88
CA PHE A 46 -6.23 0.14 -15.75
C PHE A 46 -7.60 0.68 -16.12
N SER A 47 -8.48 -0.24 -16.50
CA SER A 47 -9.91 0.02 -16.70
C SER A 47 -10.67 -1.08 -15.97
N LEU A 48 -11.19 -0.76 -14.80
CA LEU A 48 -11.82 -1.72 -13.89
C LEU A 48 -13.25 -1.28 -13.58
N VAL A 49 -14.09 -2.23 -13.23
CA VAL A 49 -15.45 -1.92 -12.78
C VAL A 49 -15.45 -1.69 -11.26
N ASP A 50 -16.28 -0.76 -10.84
CA ASP A 50 -16.56 -0.54 -9.42
C ASP A 50 -17.65 -1.50 -8.89
N MET A 51 -17.99 -1.37 -7.61
CA MET A 51 -19.03 -2.19 -6.97
C MET A 51 -20.43 -1.93 -7.54
N THR A 52 -20.63 -0.87 -8.32
CA THR A 52 -21.91 -0.49 -8.97
C THR A 52 -21.90 -0.74 -10.49
N ASP A 53 -20.91 -1.51 -10.96
CA ASP A 53 -20.70 -1.89 -12.37
C ASP A 53 -20.37 -0.73 -13.32
N ASN A 54 -19.95 0.43 -12.77
CA ASN A 54 -19.41 1.52 -13.59
C ASN A 54 -17.93 1.26 -13.91
N VAL A 55 -17.54 1.59 -15.14
CA VAL A 55 -16.13 1.48 -15.55
C VAL A 55 -15.35 2.69 -15.06
N VAL A 56 -14.30 2.45 -14.29
CA VAL A 56 -13.36 3.45 -13.83
C VAL A 56 -12.05 3.29 -14.59
N HIS A 57 -11.65 4.34 -15.28
CA HIS A 57 -10.40 4.41 -16.02
C HIS A 57 -9.34 5.14 -15.21
N PHE A 58 -8.19 4.54 -15.04
CA PHE A 58 -6.99 5.18 -14.51
C PHE A 58 -5.93 5.26 -15.59
N ASN A 59 -5.61 6.48 -15.99
CA ASN A 59 -4.50 6.76 -16.89
C ASN A 59 -3.45 7.59 -16.12
N PRO A 60 -2.25 7.04 -15.84
CA PRO A 60 -1.23 7.76 -15.10
C PRO A 60 -0.74 9.03 -15.81
N SER A 61 -0.90 9.12 -17.15
CA SER A 61 -0.49 10.32 -17.90
C SER A 61 -1.45 11.51 -17.75
N GLU A 62 -2.64 11.27 -17.25
CA GLU A 62 -3.70 12.28 -17.09
C GLU A 62 -3.87 12.72 -15.63
N GLN A 63 -3.02 12.17 -14.73
CA GLN A 63 -3.13 12.50 -13.32
C GLN A 63 -2.60 13.92 -13.07
N THR A 64 -3.39 14.70 -12.35
CA THR A 64 -3.03 16.06 -11.89
C THR A 64 -2.72 16.09 -10.41
N GLN A 65 -3.02 15.00 -9.71
CA GLN A 65 -2.83 14.83 -8.27
C GLN A 65 -2.10 13.52 -7.99
N LYS A 66 -1.46 13.48 -6.83
CA LYS A 66 -0.90 12.24 -6.29
C LYS A 66 -2.00 11.19 -6.13
N THR A 67 -1.69 9.94 -6.42
CA THR A 67 -2.65 8.83 -6.33
C THR A 67 -2.07 7.72 -5.48
N LEU A 68 -2.87 7.17 -4.57
CA LEU A 68 -2.59 5.93 -3.87
C LEU A 68 -3.48 4.84 -4.44
N VAL A 69 -2.88 3.76 -4.93
CA VAL A 69 -3.59 2.54 -5.34
C VAL A 69 -3.26 1.44 -4.34
N TYR A 70 -4.26 1.00 -3.62
CA TYR A 70 -4.17 -0.04 -2.59
C TYR A 70 -4.79 -1.32 -3.10
N PHE A 71 -4.04 -2.42 -3.02
CA PHE A 71 -4.46 -3.74 -3.46
C PHE A 71 -4.72 -4.62 -2.25
N PHE A 72 -5.89 -5.23 -2.20
CA PHE A 72 -6.31 -6.11 -1.12
C PHE A 72 -6.98 -7.38 -1.65
N ALA A 73 -7.05 -8.40 -0.81
CA ALA A 73 -7.88 -9.57 -1.06
C ALA A 73 -8.95 -9.69 0.04
N PRO A 74 -10.19 -10.06 -0.28
CA PRO A 74 -11.27 -10.16 0.72
C PRO A 74 -10.98 -11.11 1.89
N TRP A 75 -10.20 -12.14 1.65
CA TRP A 75 -9.81 -13.14 2.65
C TRP A 75 -8.60 -12.74 3.51
N CYS A 76 -7.98 -11.60 3.24
CA CYS A 76 -6.72 -11.18 3.85
C CYS A 76 -6.97 -10.48 5.20
N SER A 77 -6.68 -11.15 6.30
CA SER A 77 -6.87 -10.59 7.66
C SER A 77 -6.07 -9.31 7.92
N VAL A 78 -4.86 -9.17 7.34
CA VAL A 78 -4.05 -7.96 7.47
C VAL A 78 -4.67 -6.80 6.70
N CYS A 79 -5.39 -7.09 5.61
CA CYS A 79 -6.11 -6.09 4.83
C CYS A 79 -7.27 -5.48 5.65
N HIS A 80 -8.00 -6.28 6.42
CA HIS A 80 -9.04 -5.79 7.33
C HIS A 80 -8.49 -4.76 8.33
N ILE A 81 -7.29 -5.00 8.88
CA ILE A 81 -6.69 -4.08 9.86
C ILE A 81 -6.14 -2.81 9.21
N SER A 82 -5.65 -2.90 7.97
CA SER A 82 -4.91 -1.79 7.34
C SER A 82 -5.77 -0.88 6.47
N ILE A 83 -6.92 -1.34 5.98
CA ILE A 83 -7.74 -0.56 5.05
C ILE A 83 -8.36 0.67 5.74
N ASP A 84 -8.70 0.56 7.03
CA ASP A 84 -9.23 1.67 7.82
C ASP A 84 -8.20 2.79 8.02
N ASN A 85 -6.90 2.44 8.11
CA ASN A 85 -5.82 3.43 8.14
C ASN A 85 -5.78 4.24 6.84
N ILE A 86 -6.08 3.61 5.69
CA ILE A 86 -6.10 4.30 4.39
C ILE A 86 -7.31 5.21 4.28
N GLU A 87 -8.47 4.75 4.73
CA GLU A 87 -9.67 5.59 4.75
C GLU A 87 -9.48 6.82 5.66
N SER A 88 -8.87 6.65 6.84
CA SER A 88 -8.51 7.77 7.73
C SER A 88 -7.60 8.80 7.05
N ILE A 89 -6.60 8.34 6.30
CA ILE A 89 -5.71 9.22 5.55
C ILE A 89 -6.47 9.94 4.43
N LYS A 90 -7.33 9.22 3.70
CA LYS A 90 -8.17 9.80 2.65
C LYS A 90 -9.03 10.94 3.20
N GLN A 91 -9.74 10.69 4.30
CA GLN A 91 -10.60 11.69 4.94
C GLN A 91 -9.83 12.94 5.37
N SER A 92 -8.59 12.77 5.85
CA SER A 92 -7.74 13.88 6.29
C SER A 92 -6.92 14.53 5.16
N SER A 93 -6.97 14.03 3.94
CA SER A 93 -6.19 14.55 2.80
C SER A 93 -6.85 15.73 2.07
N ASP A 94 -8.07 16.13 2.47
CA ASP A 94 -8.84 17.25 1.88
C ASP A 94 -8.96 17.17 0.35
N GLY A 95 -9.04 15.97 -0.21
CA GLY A 95 -9.15 15.77 -1.66
C GLY A 95 -7.87 16.06 -2.46
N LYS A 96 -6.73 16.23 -1.80
CA LYS A 96 -5.43 16.50 -2.45
C LYS A 96 -4.78 15.26 -3.06
N ILE A 97 -5.29 14.09 -2.73
CA ILE A 97 -4.78 12.79 -3.16
C ILE A 97 -5.95 11.93 -3.65
N ASN A 98 -5.78 11.28 -4.78
CA ASN A 98 -6.72 10.28 -5.27
C ASN A 98 -6.44 8.94 -4.59
N PHE A 99 -7.51 8.22 -4.22
CA PHE A 99 -7.42 6.90 -3.60
C PHE A 99 -8.26 5.90 -4.40
N TYR A 100 -7.66 4.74 -4.67
CA TYR A 100 -8.35 3.59 -5.24
C TYR A 100 -8.01 2.36 -4.41
N ALA A 101 -9.02 1.60 -4.00
CA ALA A 101 -8.83 0.27 -3.44
C ALA A 101 -9.25 -0.77 -4.47
N VAL A 102 -8.33 -1.66 -4.83
CA VAL A 102 -8.51 -2.66 -5.86
C VAL A 102 -8.56 -4.05 -5.21
N ALA A 103 -9.73 -4.68 -5.26
CA ALA A 103 -9.89 -6.06 -4.81
C ALA A 103 -9.29 -7.02 -5.83
N LEU A 104 -8.40 -7.90 -5.38
CA LEU A 104 -7.75 -8.95 -6.17
C LEU A 104 -7.97 -10.31 -5.51
N ASP A 105 -7.75 -11.39 -6.26
CA ASP A 105 -7.86 -12.76 -5.77
C ASP A 105 -9.21 -13.05 -5.06
N TRP A 106 -10.28 -12.49 -5.60
CA TRP A 106 -11.66 -12.71 -5.17
C TRP A 106 -12.33 -13.74 -6.08
N LYS A 107 -13.27 -14.53 -5.55
CA LYS A 107 -14.01 -15.57 -6.30
C LYS A 107 -15.40 -15.11 -6.73
N SER A 108 -15.98 -14.19 -5.96
CA SER A 108 -17.30 -13.62 -6.24
C SER A 108 -17.39 -12.18 -5.75
N LYS A 109 -18.23 -11.36 -6.38
CA LYS A 109 -18.52 -10.00 -5.91
C LYS A 109 -19.03 -9.99 -4.47
N GLN A 110 -19.76 -11.04 -4.07
CA GLN A 110 -20.28 -11.22 -2.71
C GLN A 110 -19.16 -11.29 -1.64
N GLU A 111 -17.98 -11.87 -1.94
CA GLU A 111 -16.85 -11.87 -1.01
C GLU A 111 -16.34 -10.45 -0.78
N VAL A 112 -16.28 -9.63 -1.84
CA VAL A 112 -15.87 -8.23 -1.73
C VAL A 112 -16.92 -7.44 -0.96
N GLU A 113 -18.21 -7.64 -1.22
CA GLU A 113 -19.31 -7.02 -0.46
C GLU A 113 -19.26 -7.37 1.03
N THR A 114 -18.97 -8.63 1.35
CA THR A 114 -18.84 -9.09 2.75
C THR A 114 -17.68 -8.39 3.44
N PHE A 115 -16.53 -8.28 2.77
CA PHE A 115 -15.38 -7.52 3.28
C PHE A 115 -15.75 -6.06 3.53
N LEU A 116 -16.41 -5.42 2.57
CA LEU A 116 -16.77 -4.00 2.65
C LEU A 116 -17.81 -3.71 3.75
N ALA A 117 -18.67 -4.67 4.06
CA ALA A 117 -19.69 -4.52 5.10
C ALA A 117 -19.10 -4.35 6.52
N GLU A 118 -17.83 -4.72 6.70
CA GLU A 118 -17.12 -4.58 7.98
C GLU A 118 -16.37 -3.24 8.10
N HIS A 119 -16.38 -2.40 7.04
CA HIS A 119 -15.58 -1.18 6.94
C HIS A 119 -16.39 0.00 6.40
N ASP A 120 -16.21 1.18 6.98
CA ASP A 120 -16.84 2.44 6.55
C ASP A 120 -15.99 3.13 5.48
N LEU A 121 -15.92 2.57 4.27
CA LEU A 121 -15.08 3.07 3.19
C LEU A 121 -15.84 4.03 2.28
N THR A 122 -15.22 5.18 2.01
CA THR A 122 -15.73 6.19 1.07
C THR A 122 -14.89 6.31 -0.19
N MET A 123 -13.74 5.61 -0.25
CA MET A 123 -12.90 5.55 -1.45
C MET A 123 -13.52 4.61 -2.51
N PRO A 124 -13.25 4.85 -3.81
CA PRO A 124 -13.64 3.94 -4.87
C PRO A 124 -13.07 2.53 -4.68
N ILE A 125 -13.94 1.53 -4.72
CA ILE A 125 -13.56 0.11 -4.63
C ILE A 125 -13.72 -0.50 -6.01
N LEU A 126 -12.64 -1.04 -6.55
CA LEU A 126 -12.58 -1.57 -7.90
C LEU A 126 -12.36 -3.08 -7.88
N LEU A 127 -13.01 -3.77 -8.80
CA LEU A 127 -12.87 -5.21 -9.00
C LEU A 127 -11.69 -5.46 -9.95
N GLY A 128 -10.54 -5.80 -9.38
CA GLY A 128 -9.32 -6.08 -10.13
C GLY A 128 -9.33 -7.46 -10.78
N THR A 129 -8.48 -7.64 -11.76
CA THR A 129 -8.32 -8.87 -12.55
C THR A 129 -6.94 -9.46 -12.40
N ASN A 130 -6.71 -10.67 -12.93
CA ASN A 130 -5.38 -11.26 -13.02
C ASN A 130 -4.41 -10.42 -13.87
N GLU A 131 -4.90 -9.70 -14.85
CA GLU A 131 -4.10 -8.75 -15.64
C GLU A 131 -3.60 -7.61 -14.73
N THR A 132 -4.49 -6.99 -13.96
CA THR A 132 -4.13 -5.96 -12.98
C THR A 132 -3.09 -6.47 -11.96
N LEU A 133 -3.28 -7.68 -11.45
CA LEU A 133 -2.34 -8.31 -10.51
C LEU A 133 -0.95 -8.44 -11.15
N ASN A 134 -0.86 -8.88 -12.41
CA ASN A 134 0.38 -9.07 -13.13
C ASN A 134 1.04 -7.73 -13.49
N ASP A 135 0.27 -6.76 -13.98
CA ASP A 135 0.77 -5.45 -14.40
C ASP A 135 1.39 -4.68 -13.24
N PHE A 136 0.75 -4.74 -12.06
CA PHE A 136 1.26 -4.13 -10.83
C PHE A 136 2.22 -5.04 -10.05
N LYS A 137 2.50 -6.25 -10.53
CA LYS A 137 3.37 -7.24 -9.88
C LYS A 137 3.02 -7.45 -8.41
N ILE A 138 1.75 -7.69 -8.14
CA ILE A 138 1.26 -7.92 -6.79
C ILE A 138 1.59 -9.34 -6.37
N GLY A 139 2.55 -9.51 -5.46
CA GLY A 139 3.00 -10.80 -4.93
C GLY A 139 2.40 -11.16 -3.57
N GLY A 140 1.62 -10.28 -2.95
CA GLY A 140 1.01 -10.48 -1.64
C GLY A 140 0.10 -9.33 -1.22
N PHE A 141 -0.67 -9.54 -0.15
CA PHE A 141 -1.65 -8.57 0.33
C PHE A 141 -1.44 -8.21 1.80
N PRO A 142 -1.75 -6.94 2.16
CA PRO A 142 -2.02 -5.83 1.26
C PRO A 142 -0.76 -5.35 0.55
N SER A 143 -0.91 -4.73 -0.61
CA SER A 143 0.15 -4.02 -1.32
C SER A 143 -0.34 -2.65 -1.76
N TYR A 144 0.54 -1.67 -1.87
CA TYR A 144 0.14 -0.38 -2.43
C TYR A 144 1.28 0.31 -3.18
N TYR A 145 0.87 1.20 -4.07
CA TYR A 145 1.75 2.12 -4.77
C TYR A 145 1.30 3.56 -4.56
N VAL A 146 2.27 4.44 -4.37
CA VAL A 146 2.08 5.89 -4.42
C VAL A 146 2.59 6.37 -5.77
N ILE A 147 1.74 7.04 -6.51
CA ILE A 147 1.97 7.54 -7.86
C ILE A 147 1.91 9.08 -7.78
N ASP A 148 2.86 9.77 -8.37
CA ASP A 148 2.87 11.23 -8.39
C ASP A 148 1.90 11.83 -9.41
N SER A 149 1.79 13.15 -9.45
CA SER A 149 0.95 13.89 -10.40
C SER A 149 1.40 13.76 -11.86
N ASN A 150 2.57 13.21 -12.13
CA ASN A 150 3.05 12.91 -13.48
C ASN A 150 2.85 11.43 -13.86
N GLY A 151 2.23 10.66 -12.97
CA GLY A 151 1.99 9.24 -13.16
C GLY A 151 3.19 8.33 -12.85
N ILE A 152 4.21 8.84 -12.18
CA ILE A 152 5.43 8.09 -11.85
C ILE A 152 5.29 7.40 -10.49
N LEU A 153 5.76 6.15 -10.42
CA LEU A 153 5.80 5.37 -9.18
C LEU A 153 6.82 5.94 -8.20
N GLN A 154 6.35 6.60 -7.13
CA GLN A 154 7.18 7.21 -6.10
C GLN A 154 7.54 6.27 -4.96
N SER A 155 6.56 5.49 -4.52
CA SER A 155 6.71 4.61 -3.36
C SER A 155 5.88 3.35 -3.54
N LYS A 156 6.29 2.30 -2.86
CA LYS A 156 5.59 1.02 -2.81
C LYS A 156 5.75 0.40 -1.43
N ASP A 157 4.83 -0.46 -1.06
CA ASP A 157 5.00 -1.32 0.11
C ASP A 157 4.10 -2.56 0.03
N MET A 158 4.46 -3.58 0.80
CA MET A 158 3.70 -4.83 0.95
C MET A 158 3.61 -5.20 2.42
N GLY A 159 2.43 -5.61 2.85
CA GLY A 159 2.12 -5.95 4.23
C GLY A 159 1.52 -4.78 5.01
N TYR A 160 1.44 -4.94 6.32
CA TYR A 160 0.87 -3.92 7.19
C TYR A 160 1.70 -2.64 7.20
N THR A 161 1.04 -1.53 6.94
CA THR A 161 1.65 -0.20 7.07
C THR A 161 0.86 0.63 8.07
N THR A 162 1.58 1.26 9.00
CA THR A 162 0.97 2.20 9.94
C THR A 162 0.50 3.46 9.21
N GLU A 163 -0.50 4.12 9.76
CA GLU A 163 -0.98 5.41 9.24
C GLU A 163 0.15 6.42 9.11
N ILE A 164 1.02 6.54 10.12
CA ILE A 164 2.18 7.45 10.10
C ILE A 164 3.14 7.09 8.96
N GLY A 165 3.47 5.80 8.79
CA GLY A 165 4.36 5.35 7.71
C GLY A 165 3.82 5.69 6.33
N MET A 166 2.50 5.57 6.15
CA MET A 166 1.85 5.91 4.89
C MET A 166 1.78 7.42 4.66
N ARG A 167 1.47 8.22 5.71
CA ARG A 167 1.49 9.69 5.64
C ARG A 167 2.85 10.24 5.22
N VAL A 168 3.94 9.68 5.76
CA VAL A 168 5.31 10.03 5.33
C VAL A 168 5.52 9.74 3.85
N ARG A 169 5.13 8.55 3.37
CA ARG A 169 5.28 8.17 1.94
C ARG A 169 4.41 9.03 1.01
N LEU A 170 3.28 9.49 1.49
CA LEU A 170 2.40 10.41 0.76
C LEU A 170 2.89 11.86 0.82
N GLY A 171 3.88 12.19 1.65
CA GLY A 171 4.34 13.55 1.86
C GLY A 171 3.33 14.42 2.60
N LEU A 172 2.52 13.81 3.47
CA LEU A 172 1.52 14.49 4.33
C LEU A 172 2.09 14.88 5.71
N VAL A 173 3.32 14.51 6.00
CA VAL A 173 4.05 14.89 7.22
C VAL A 173 5.21 15.76 6.79
N GLU A 174 5.23 17.00 7.23
CA GLU A 174 6.42 17.85 7.19
C GLU A 174 7.35 17.38 8.32
N LEU A 175 8.56 16.94 7.96
CA LEU A 175 9.62 16.52 8.89
C LEU A 175 10.42 17.75 9.33
#